data_d0c4033f244ad5ff4ff2ccfd6538d8a1
#
_entry.id   d0c4033f244ad5ff4ff2ccfd6538d8a1
#
_cell.length_a   1.000
_cell.length_b   1.000
_cell.length_c   1.000
_cell.angle_alpha   90.00
_cell.angle_beta   90.00
_cell.angle_gamma   90.00
#
_symmetry.space_group_name_H-M   'P 1'
#
loop_
_entity.id
_entity.type
_entity.pdbx_description
1 polymer ?
#
loop_
_entity_poly.entity_id
_entity_poly.type
_entity_poly.pdbx_seq_one_letter_code
_entity_poly.pdbx_strand_id
1 'polypeptide(L)'
;MVHTALLIIDMQKAFDRPIWGERNNPQAEHQALRVLGYFRKHGLPVLHIQHISDNPQSQFHNKQNQEFKSGFEPVASEPVFQKTVNSAFIGTNLETYLRKNQISHLVVVGLTLPHCVSTTTRMAANLGFEVILLADATASFTLSNKNGQAISPKTIHEINLLSLQDEFAQILTTEEFLTQV
;
A
#
# COMPACT_ATOMS: atom_id res chain seq x y z
N MET A 1 -9.79 6.52 17.16
CA MET A 1 -9.74 5.94 15.82
C MET A 1 -10.98 5.09 15.49
N VAL A 2 -12.14 5.57 15.88
CA VAL A 2 -13.42 4.97 15.47
C VAL A 2 -13.53 5.12 13.95
N HIS A 3 -13.93 4.05 13.25
CA HIS A 3 -14.09 4.02 11.79
C HIS A 3 -12.79 4.10 10.96
N THR A 4 -11.63 3.79 11.53
CA THR A 4 -10.33 3.78 10.83
C THR A 4 -9.86 2.34 10.57
N ALA A 5 -9.36 2.06 9.37
CA ALA A 5 -8.72 0.79 9.02
C ALA A 5 -7.31 0.99 8.46
N LEU A 6 -6.42 0.05 8.73
CA LEU A 6 -5.14 -0.07 8.05
C LEU A 6 -5.34 -0.82 6.72
N LEU A 7 -4.91 -0.23 5.63
CA LEU A 7 -4.91 -0.84 4.30
C LEU A 7 -3.47 -1.13 3.89
N ILE A 8 -3.12 -2.42 3.87
CA ILE A 8 -1.78 -2.91 3.51
C ILE A 8 -1.80 -3.34 2.04
N ILE A 9 -1.11 -2.58 1.19
CA ILE A 9 -1.16 -2.77 -0.26
C ILE A 9 0.07 -3.55 -0.72
N ASP A 10 -0.16 -4.75 -1.27
CA ASP A 10 0.78 -5.57 -2.02
C ASP A 10 2.13 -5.79 -1.28
N MET A 11 2.12 -6.00 0.04
CA MET A 11 3.31 -6.38 0.81
C MET A 11 3.67 -7.84 0.54
N GLN A 12 4.09 -8.13 -0.72
CA GLN A 12 4.30 -9.47 -1.27
C GLN A 12 5.76 -9.73 -1.65
N LYS A 13 6.16 -11.01 -1.64
CA LYS A 13 7.51 -11.48 -2.00
C LYS A 13 7.90 -11.15 -3.45
N ALA A 14 6.93 -10.86 -4.32
CA ALA A 14 7.20 -10.38 -5.68
C ALA A 14 8.16 -9.19 -5.70
N PHE A 15 8.08 -8.31 -4.70
CA PHE A 15 8.92 -7.11 -4.62
C PHE A 15 10.33 -7.36 -4.05
N ASP A 16 10.64 -8.60 -3.63
CA ASP A 16 12.00 -9.00 -3.22
C ASP A 16 12.85 -9.45 -4.43
N ARG A 17 12.26 -9.49 -5.63
CA ARG A 17 12.95 -9.92 -6.83
C ARG A 17 13.90 -8.85 -7.35
N PRO A 18 15.16 -9.20 -7.71
CA PRO A 18 16.16 -8.25 -8.21
C PRO A 18 15.75 -7.48 -9.46
N ILE A 19 14.78 -7.97 -10.22
CA ILE A 19 14.29 -7.34 -11.45
C ILE A 19 13.77 -5.91 -11.22
N TRP A 20 13.36 -5.58 -10.01
CA TRP A 20 12.85 -4.24 -9.71
C TRP A 20 13.97 -3.17 -9.60
N GLY A 21 15.22 -3.59 -9.43
CA GLY A 21 16.36 -2.69 -9.29
C GLY A 21 16.42 -1.97 -7.94
N GLU A 22 17.01 -0.79 -7.93
CA GLU A 22 17.15 0.03 -6.72
C GLU A 22 15.81 0.61 -6.27
N ARG A 23 15.64 0.73 -4.94
CA ARG A 23 14.50 1.37 -4.31
C ARG A 23 14.92 2.40 -3.25
N ASN A 24 14.04 3.34 -2.97
CA ASN A 24 14.17 4.18 -1.77
C ASN A 24 13.54 3.45 -0.57
N ASN A 25 13.56 4.10 0.59
CA ASN A 25 12.94 3.64 1.83
C ASN A 25 13.22 2.15 2.13
N PRO A 26 14.47 1.75 2.36
CA PRO A 26 14.81 0.36 2.65
C PRO A 26 14.14 -0.16 3.94
N GLN A 27 13.65 0.74 4.79
CA GLN A 27 12.95 0.42 6.03
C GLN A 27 11.41 0.44 5.90
N ALA A 28 10.86 0.57 4.68
CA ALA A 28 9.41 0.71 4.49
C ALA A 28 8.61 -0.45 5.11
N GLU A 29 9.08 -1.68 4.95
CA GLU A 29 8.44 -2.84 5.59
C GLU A 29 8.51 -2.78 7.11
N HIS A 30 9.64 -2.37 7.68
CA HIS A 30 9.77 -2.21 9.12
C HIS A 30 8.80 -1.16 9.67
N GLN A 31 8.68 -0.01 8.99
CA GLN A 31 7.71 1.02 9.37
C GLN A 31 6.27 0.53 9.25
N ALA A 32 5.93 -0.15 8.16
CA ALA A 32 4.60 -0.73 7.99
C ALA A 32 4.28 -1.77 9.07
N LEU A 33 5.25 -2.59 9.50
CA LEU A 33 5.08 -3.56 10.60
C LEU A 33 4.84 -2.87 11.96
N ARG A 34 5.45 -1.71 12.22
CA ARG A 34 5.16 -0.91 13.42
C ARG A 34 3.68 -0.52 13.48
N VAL A 35 3.17 -0.02 12.36
CA VAL A 35 1.75 0.38 12.24
C VAL A 35 0.83 -0.83 12.35
N LEU A 36 1.14 -1.92 11.65
CA LEU A 36 0.40 -3.18 11.75
C LEU A 36 0.33 -3.68 13.19
N GLY A 37 1.46 -3.68 13.89
CA GLY A 37 1.54 -4.04 15.31
C GLY A 37 0.66 -3.15 16.18
N TYR A 38 0.62 -1.85 15.92
CA TYR A 38 -0.26 -0.91 16.61
C TYR A 38 -1.74 -1.28 16.40
N PHE A 39 -2.18 -1.45 15.13
CA PHE A 39 -3.57 -1.79 14.81
C PHE A 39 -3.99 -3.11 15.44
N ARG A 40 -3.17 -4.16 15.33
CA ARG A 40 -3.42 -5.48 15.95
C ARG A 40 -3.53 -5.40 17.46
N LYS A 41 -2.61 -4.67 18.12
CA LYS A 41 -2.59 -4.48 19.58
C LYS A 41 -3.87 -3.82 20.08
N HIS A 42 -4.45 -2.91 19.29
CA HIS A 42 -5.65 -2.15 19.69
C HIS A 42 -6.94 -2.73 19.09
N GLY A 43 -6.88 -3.90 18.44
CA GLY A 43 -8.06 -4.55 17.87
C GLY A 43 -8.71 -3.74 16.73
N LEU A 44 -7.93 -2.90 16.06
CA LEU A 44 -8.41 -2.07 14.96
C LEU A 44 -8.42 -2.85 13.63
N PRO A 45 -9.33 -2.53 12.69
CA PRO A 45 -9.43 -3.22 11.42
C PRO A 45 -8.14 -3.16 10.60
N VAL A 46 -7.67 -4.33 10.12
CA VAL A 46 -6.55 -4.48 9.18
C VAL A 46 -7.06 -5.18 7.93
N LEU A 47 -6.77 -4.64 6.76
CA LEU A 47 -7.17 -5.18 5.47
C LEU A 47 -5.93 -5.38 4.60
N HIS A 48 -5.80 -6.58 4.04
CA HIS A 48 -4.70 -6.92 3.16
C HIS A 48 -5.14 -6.89 1.70
N ILE A 49 -4.38 -6.17 0.88
CA ILE A 49 -4.53 -6.19 -0.58
C ILE A 49 -3.44 -7.08 -1.15
N GLN A 50 -3.84 -7.98 -2.03
CA GLN A 50 -2.94 -8.92 -2.69
C GLN A 50 -3.08 -8.78 -4.20
N HIS A 51 -2.01 -8.43 -4.88
CA HIS A 51 -1.97 -8.41 -6.34
C HIS A 51 -1.74 -9.82 -6.87
N ILE A 52 -2.57 -10.24 -7.81
CA ILE A 52 -2.42 -11.50 -8.55
C ILE A 52 -2.45 -11.21 -10.05
N SER A 53 -1.87 -12.08 -10.87
CA SER A 53 -1.87 -11.92 -12.32
C SER A 53 -1.90 -13.26 -13.02
N ASP A 54 -2.72 -13.36 -14.06
CA ASP A 54 -2.76 -14.52 -14.97
C ASP A 54 -1.71 -14.39 -16.09
N ASN A 55 -1.07 -13.23 -16.26
CA ASN A 55 0.00 -13.05 -17.25
C ASN A 55 1.29 -13.75 -16.79
N PRO A 56 1.78 -14.76 -17.54
CA PRO A 56 3.00 -15.51 -17.18
C PRO A 56 4.27 -14.65 -17.09
N GLN A 57 4.28 -13.48 -17.70
CA GLN A 57 5.42 -12.55 -17.65
C GLN A 57 5.40 -11.65 -16.42
N SER A 58 4.27 -11.61 -15.69
CA SER A 58 4.13 -10.83 -14.46
C SER A 58 4.85 -11.48 -13.28
N GLN A 59 5.53 -10.69 -12.46
CA GLN A 59 6.08 -11.18 -11.19
C GLN A 59 4.98 -11.68 -10.23
N PHE A 60 3.74 -11.26 -10.43
CA PHE A 60 2.58 -11.68 -9.64
C PHE A 60 1.84 -12.90 -10.21
N HIS A 61 2.38 -13.55 -11.25
CA HIS A 61 1.84 -14.81 -11.78
C HIS A 61 2.25 -16.03 -10.92
N ASN A 62 3.48 -16.04 -10.46
CA ASN A 62 4.01 -17.13 -9.64
C ASN A 62 3.41 -17.07 -8.23
N LYS A 63 2.78 -18.18 -7.79
CA LYS A 63 2.14 -18.26 -6.47
C LYS A 63 3.08 -17.98 -5.31
N GLN A 64 4.35 -18.41 -5.40
CA GLN A 64 5.35 -18.11 -4.37
C GLN A 64 5.63 -16.60 -4.25
N ASN A 65 5.62 -15.88 -5.38
CA ASN A 65 5.78 -14.42 -5.39
C ASN A 65 4.54 -13.70 -4.88
N GLN A 66 3.35 -14.32 -5.01
CA GLN A 66 2.10 -13.77 -4.48
C GLN A 66 2.02 -13.82 -2.96
N GLU A 67 2.80 -14.68 -2.31
CA GLU A 67 2.82 -14.78 -0.84
C GLU A 67 3.17 -13.43 -0.20
N PHE A 68 2.59 -13.17 0.96
CA PHE A 68 2.94 -12.00 1.75
C PHE A 68 4.38 -12.08 2.27
N LYS A 69 5.03 -10.94 2.42
CA LYS A 69 6.32 -10.84 3.08
C LYS A 69 6.20 -11.25 4.55
N SER A 70 7.29 -11.72 5.12
CA SER A 70 7.34 -12.13 6.52
C SER A 70 6.83 -11.03 7.47
N GLY A 71 5.91 -11.38 8.36
CA GLY A 71 5.26 -10.49 9.31
C GLY A 71 3.98 -9.83 8.79
N PHE A 72 3.70 -9.90 7.47
CA PHE A 72 2.48 -9.38 6.85
C PHE A 72 1.44 -10.47 6.57
N GLU A 73 1.67 -11.69 7.02
CA GLU A 73 0.67 -12.74 6.88
C GLU A 73 -0.61 -12.34 7.61
N PRO A 74 -1.78 -12.41 6.95
CA PRO A 74 -3.04 -12.10 7.58
C PRO A 74 -3.34 -13.05 8.75
N VAL A 75 -3.85 -12.52 9.85
CA VAL A 75 -4.44 -13.35 10.91
C VAL A 75 -5.91 -13.63 10.59
N ALA A 76 -6.54 -14.60 11.26
CA ALA A 76 -7.86 -15.13 10.91
C ALA A 76 -8.98 -14.06 10.79
N SER A 77 -8.87 -12.94 11.50
CA SER A 77 -9.85 -11.84 11.45
C SER A 77 -9.59 -10.80 10.37
N GLU A 78 -8.46 -10.90 9.65
CA GLU A 78 -8.02 -9.90 8.68
C GLU A 78 -8.39 -10.34 7.26
N PRO A 79 -9.28 -9.62 6.56
CA PRO A 79 -9.68 -9.99 5.22
C PRO A 79 -8.58 -9.71 4.20
N VAL A 80 -8.53 -10.55 3.16
CA VAL A 80 -7.65 -10.38 2.00
C VAL A 80 -8.51 -10.08 0.78
N PHE A 81 -8.17 -9.00 0.07
CA PHE A 81 -8.80 -8.60 -1.19
C PHE A 81 -7.81 -8.81 -2.33
N GLN A 82 -8.12 -9.73 -3.23
CA GLN A 82 -7.28 -10.01 -4.40
C GLN A 82 -7.68 -9.10 -5.56
N LYS A 83 -6.69 -8.47 -6.19
CA LYS A 83 -6.87 -7.60 -7.35
C LYS A 83 -5.94 -7.98 -8.49
N THR A 84 -6.33 -7.67 -9.72
CA THR A 84 -5.55 -7.90 -10.94
C THR A 84 -5.10 -6.61 -11.62
N VAL A 85 -5.49 -5.46 -11.07
CA VAL A 85 -5.15 -4.11 -11.56
C VAL A 85 -4.60 -3.25 -10.41
N ASN A 86 -4.15 -2.04 -10.69
CA ASN A 86 -3.48 -1.22 -9.67
C ASN A 86 -4.41 -0.81 -8.52
N SER A 87 -5.64 -0.38 -8.82
CA SER A 87 -6.58 0.02 -7.76
C SER A 87 -7.10 -1.18 -6.98
N ALA A 88 -7.06 -1.10 -5.64
CA ALA A 88 -7.65 -2.10 -4.77
C ALA A 88 -9.19 -2.13 -4.81
N PHE A 89 -9.82 -1.11 -5.37
CA PHE A 89 -11.28 -1.00 -5.48
C PHE A 89 -11.85 -1.60 -6.76
N ILE A 90 -11.03 -1.86 -7.76
CA ILE A 90 -11.49 -2.37 -9.06
C ILE A 90 -11.44 -3.90 -9.08
N GLY A 91 -12.59 -4.51 -9.38
CA GLY A 91 -12.73 -5.97 -9.43
C GLY A 91 -12.73 -6.65 -8.05
N THR A 92 -12.88 -5.89 -6.97
CA THR A 92 -12.96 -6.38 -5.59
C THR A 92 -14.23 -5.89 -4.90
N ASN A 93 -14.53 -6.45 -3.74
CA ASN A 93 -15.61 -5.97 -2.88
C ASN A 93 -15.12 -5.07 -1.73
N LEU A 94 -13.92 -4.46 -1.87
CA LEU A 94 -13.31 -3.63 -0.83
C LEU A 94 -14.23 -2.48 -0.39
N GLU A 95 -14.77 -1.69 -1.33
CA GLU A 95 -15.66 -0.58 -1.00
C GLU A 95 -16.88 -1.04 -0.21
N THR A 96 -17.54 -2.10 -0.69
CA THR A 96 -18.70 -2.69 -0.01
C THR A 96 -18.36 -3.11 1.41
N TYR A 97 -17.21 -3.74 1.60
CA TYR A 97 -16.72 -4.13 2.93
C TYR A 97 -16.51 -2.92 3.84
N LEU A 98 -15.81 -1.89 3.36
CA LEU A 98 -15.54 -0.67 4.12
C LEU A 98 -16.84 0.02 4.57
N ARG A 99 -17.78 0.21 3.64
CA ARG A 99 -19.07 0.84 3.91
C ARG A 99 -19.92 0.03 4.91
N LYS A 100 -20.00 -1.29 4.73
CA LYS A 100 -20.72 -2.19 5.63
C LYS A 100 -20.19 -2.14 7.06
N ASN A 101 -18.88 -1.98 7.23
CA ASN A 101 -18.22 -1.89 8.53
C ASN A 101 -18.06 -0.43 9.02
N GLN A 102 -18.74 0.54 8.36
CA GLN A 102 -18.71 1.96 8.74
C GLN A 102 -17.29 2.56 8.80
N ILE A 103 -16.36 2.02 8.01
CA ILE A 103 -15.01 2.53 7.89
C ILE A 103 -15.03 3.72 6.93
N SER A 104 -14.55 4.87 7.39
CA SER A 104 -14.48 6.12 6.62
C SER A 104 -13.07 6.67 6.50
N HIS A 105 -12.12 6.17 7.33
CA HIS A 105 -10.73 6.62 7.36
C HIS A 105 -9.81 5.45 7.02
N LEU A 106 -8.83 5.67 6.16
CA LEU A 106 -7.86 4.65 5.74
C LEU A 106 -6.44 5.13 6.05
N VAL A 107 -5.69 4.31 6.77
CA VAL A 107 -4.24 4.47 6.88
C VAL A 107 -3.61 3.55 5.86
N VAL A 108 -2.85 4.09 4.91
CA VAL A 108 -2.33 3.36 3.76
C VAL A 108 -0.83 3.16 3.90
N VAL A 109 -0.40 1.91 3.75
CA VAL A 109 0.98 1.47 3.66
C VAL A 109 1.13 0.47 2.50
N GLY A 110 2.34 0.27 1.99
CA GLY A 110 2.54 -0.79 0.99
C GLY A 110 3.41 -0.42 -0.20
N LEU A 111 3.37 -1.24 -1.23
CA LEU A 111 4.21 -1.19 -2.43
C LEU A 111 3.38 -1.21 -3.71
N THR A 112 3.79 -0.50 -4.75
CA THR A 112 4.77 0.58 -4.77
C THR A 112 4.06 1.91 -4.85
N LEU A 113 4.66 2.97 -4.30
CA LEU A 113 3.99 4.27 -4.23
C LEU A 113 3.51 4.77 -5.61
N PRO A 114 4.30 4.76 -6.70
CA PRO A 114 3.86 5.32 -7.98
C PRO A 114 2.79 4.50 -8.71
N HIS A 115 2.46 3.31 -8.24
CA HIS A 115 1.53 2.39 -8.92
C HIS A 115 0.31 2.06 -8.03
N CYS A 116 0.32 0.88 -7.39
CA CYS A 116 -0.84 0.38 -6.66
C CYS A 116 -1.22 1.26 -5.48
N VAL A 117 -0.24 1.81 -4.75
CA VAL A 117 -0.50 2.68 -3.59
C VAL A 117 -1.14 3.99 -4.05
N SER A 118 -0.50 4.73 -4.98
CA SER A 118 -1.04 6.00 -5.48
C SER A 118 -2.42 5.83 -6.12
N THR A 119 -2.60 4.80 -6.95
CA THR A 119 -3.88 4.54 -7.62
C THR A 119 -4.99 4.24 -6.62
N THR A 120 -4.70 3.42 -5.60
CA THR A 120 -5.67 3.07 -4.55
C THR A 120 -5.99 4.28 -3.67
N THR A 121 -4.99 5.08 -3.30
CA THR A 121 -5.15 6.32 -2.52
C THR A 121 -6.08 7.31 -3.24
N ARG A 122 -5.83 7.58 -4.52
CA ARG A 122 -6.68 8.47 -5.34
C ARG A 122 -8.11 7.95 -5.45
N MET A 123 -8.28 6.65 -5.69
CA MET A 123 -9.61 6.06 -5.77
C MET A 123 -10.34 6.12 -4.43
N ALA A 124 -9.65 5.84 -3.31
CA ALA A 124 -10.22 5.97 -1.97
C ALA A 124 -10.78 7.38 -1.71
N ALA A 125 -9.97 8.40 -1.98
CA ALA A 125 -10.38 9.80 -1.82
C ALA A 125 -11.57 10.16 -2.73
N ASN A 126 -11.55 9.74 -4.00
CA ASN A 126 -12.65 9.96 -4.95
C ASN A 126 -13.94 9.25 -4.54
N LEU A 127 -13.85 8.17 -3.77
CA LEU A 127 -15.00 7.48 -3.18
C LEU A 127 -15.44 8.09 -1.83
N GLY A 128 -14.79 9.15 -1.37
CA GLY A 128 -15.14 9.89 -0.17
C GLY A 128 -14.55 9.33 1.13
N PHE A 129 -13.51 8.48 1.06
CA PHE A 129 -12.74 8.07 2.24
C PHE A 129 -11.68 9.13 2.58
N GLU A 130 -11.47 9.38 3.86
CA GLU A 130 -10.33 10.15 4.33
C GLU A 130 -9.10 9.25 4.39
N VAL A 131 -8.00 9.70 3.79
CA VAL A 131 -6.80 8.88 3.64
C VAL A 131 -5.61 9.53 4.33
N ILE A 132 -4.92 8.77 5.17
CA ILE A 132 -3.57 9.05 5.66
C ILE A 132 -2.62 8.09 4.94
N LEU A 133 -1.66 8.63 4.22
CA LEU A 133 -0.61 7.84 3.55
C LEU A 133 0.70 7.98 4.31
N LEU A 134 1.27 6.84 4.73
CA LEU A 134 2.53 6.85 5.47
C LEU A 134 3.72 6.80 4.52
N ALA A 135 4.37 7.95 4.35
CA ALA A 135 5.43 8.15 3.37
C ALA A 135 6.60 7.16 3.53
N ASP A 136 7.05 6.92 4.75
CA ASP A 136 8.17 6.04 5.09
C ASP A 136 7.81 4.56 5.18
N ALA A 137 6.50 4.24 5.15
CA ALA A 137 5.95 2.88 5.06
C ALA A 137 5.55 2.50 3.62
N THR A 138 6.01 3.27 2.64
CA THR A 138 5.90 3.02 1.19
C THR A 138 7.25 3.16 0.51
N ALA A 139 7.41 2.61 -0.69
CA ALA A 139 8.64 2.73 -1.47
C ALA A 139 8.36 2.83 -2.97
N SER A 140 9.35 3.34 -3.67
CA SER A 140 9.41 3.40 -5.13
C SER A 140 10.69 2.73 -5.62
N PHE A 141 10.64 2.16 -6.82
CA PHE A 141 11.81 1.65 -7.53
C PHE A 141 12.25 2.63 -8.61
N THR A 142 13.48 2.46 -9.11
CA THR A 142 13.97 3.18 -10.28
C THR A 142 13.04 2.94 -11.47
N LEU A 143 12.68 4.00 -12.18
CA LEU A 143 11.96 3.94 -13.46
C LEU A 143 12.78 4.59 -14.55
N SER A 144 12.63 4.11 -15.78
CA SER A 144 13.28 4.71 -16.95
C SER A 144 12.28 5.48 -17.80
N ASN A 145 12.67 6.66 -18.26
CA ASN A 145 11.87 7.41 -19.22
C ASN A 145 11.96 6.75 -20.62
N LYS A 146 11.20 7.27 -21.59
CA LYS A 146 11.15 6.74 -22.97
C LYS A 146 12.52 6.73 -23.71
N ASN A 147 13.49 7.51 -23.24
CA ASN A 147 14.84 7.59 -23.82
C ASN A 147 15.83 6.67 -23.06
N GLY A 148 15.35 5.83 -22.12
CA GLY A 148 16.18 4.95 -21.32
C GLY A 148 16.90 5.61 -20.14
N GLN A 149 16.68 6.90 -19.90
CA GLN A 149 17.27 7.60 -18.77
C GLN A 149 16.59 7.16 -17.48
N ALA A 150 17.40 6.68 -16.53
CA ALA A 150 16.94 6.28 -15.20
C ALA A 150 16.56 7.50 -14.35
N ILE A 151 15.40 7.44 -13.72
CA ILE A 151 14.94 8.40 -12.73
C ILE A 151 15.06 7.73 -11.35
N SER A 152 15.67 8.43 -10.40
CA SER A 152 15.96 7.86 -9.08
C SER A 152 14.67 7.50 -8.33
N PRO A 153 14.67 6.42 -7.54
CA PRO A 153 13.51 6.03 -6.75
C PRO A 153 13.12 7.11 -5.74
N LYS A 154 14.08 7.88 -5.23
CA LYS A 154 13.82 9.02 -4.34
C LYS A 154 13.01 10.10 -5.04
N THR A 155 13.42 10.53 -6.24
CA THR A 155 12.72 11.54 -7.02
C THR A 155 11.29 11.10 -7.36
N ILE A 156 11.14 9.84 -7.80
CA ILE A 156 9.83 9.26 -8.12
C ILE A 156 8.92 9.29 -6.88
N HIS A 157 9.45 8.89 -5.74
CA HIS A 157 8.72 8.85 -4.48
C HIS A 157 8.26 10.26 -4.07
N GLU A 158 9.17 11.24 -4.03
CA GLU A 158 8.88 12.61 -3.65
C GLU A 158 7.79 13.25 -4.55
N ILE A 159 7.90 13.10 -5.87
CA ILE A 159 6.92 13.63 -6.82
C ILE A 159 5.54 12.99 -6.59
N ASN A 160 5.49 11.68 -6.33
CA ASN A 160 4.22 11.00 -6.06
C ASN A 160 3.59 11.46 -4.74
N LEU A 161 4.36 11.62 -3.67
CA LEU A 161 3.85 12.18 -2.42
C LEU A 161 3.29 13.58 -2.62
N LEU A 162 4.04 14.47 -3.26
CA LEU A 162 3.59 15.84 -3.57
C LEU A 162 2.28 15.86 -4.39
N SER A 163 2.12 14.92 -5.31
CA SER A 163 0.92 14.83 -6.14
C SER A 163 -0.30 14.23 -5.45
N LEU A 164 -0.12 13.67 -4.26
CA LEU A 164 -1.20 13.11 -3.43
C LEU A 164 -1.56 14.02 -2.26
N GLN A 165 -0.59 14.81 -1.82
CA GLN A 165 -0.71 15.65 -0.63
C GLN A 165 -1.86 16.65 -0.77
N ASP A 166 -2.63 16.80 0.31
CA ASP A 166 -3.72 17.75 0.49
C ASP A 166 -4.94 17.55 -0.42
N GLU A 167 -4.78 16.91 -1.59
CA GLU A 167 -5.89 16.61 -2.50
C GLU A 167 -6.49 15.22 -2.26
N PHE A 168 -5.62 14.20 -2.09
CA PHE A 168 -6.05 12.81 -1.98
C PHE A 168 -5.72 12.18 -0.64
N ALA A 169 -4.70 12.69 0.06
CA ALA A 169 -4.28 12.13 1.35
C ALA A 169 -3.54 13.16 2.20
N GLN A 170 -3.67 13.02 3.50
CA GLN A 170 -2.70 13.58 4.44
C GLN A 170 -1.45 12.69 4.41
N ILE A 171 -0.28 13.31 4.18
CA ILE A 171 1.00 12.60 4.17
C ILE A 171 1.66 12.74 5.53
N LEU A 172 1.94 11.61 6.16
CA LEU A 172 2.65 11.54 7.45
C LEU A 172 3.81 10.55 7.37
N THR A 173 4.75 10.68 8.28
CA THR A 173 5.66 9.59 8.63
C THR A 173 4.99 8.63 9.61
N THR A 174 5.51 7.43 9.74
CA THR A 174 5.04 6.46 10.75
C THR A 174 5.12 7.02 12.17
N GLU A 175 6.18 7.77 12.48
CA GLU A 175 6.37 8.36 13.80
C GLU A 175 5.33 9.44 14.10
N GLU A 176 5.09 10.36 13.15
CA GLU A 176 4.05 11.39 13.27
C GLU A 176 2.67 10.77 13.47
N PHE A 177 2.35 9.71 12.71
CA PHE A 177 1.09 8.99 12.87
C PHE A 177 0.96 8.36 14.26
N LEU A 178 1.97 7.58 14.70
CA LEU A 178 1.91 6.86 15.97
C LEU A 178 1.93 7.77 17.20
N THR A 179 2.39 9.02 17.08
CA THR A 179 2.34 10.01 18.17
C THR A 179 1.00 10.75 18.28
N GLN A 180 0.17 10.69 17.24
CA GLN A 180 -1.15 11.34 17.20
C GLN A 180 -2.30 10.44 17.68
N VAL A 181 -2.04 9.13 17.87
CA VAL A 181 -3.08 8.12 18.11
C VAL A 181 -2.95 7.37 19.41
#